data_2a47b9684a97f53196a308c54ceda7a3
#
_entry.id   2a47b9684a97f53196a308c54ceda7a3
#
_cell.length_a   1.000
_cell.length_b   1.000
_cell.length_c   1.000
_cell.angle_alpha   90.00
_cell.angle_beta   90.00
_cell.angle_gamma   90.00
#
_symmetry.space_group_name_H-M   'P 1'
#
loop_
_entity.id
_entity.type
_entity.pdbx_description
1 polymer ?
#
loop_
_entity_poly.entity_id
_entity_poly.type
_entity_poly.pdbx_seq_one_letter_code
_entity_poly.pdbx_strand_id
1 'polypeptide(L)'
;IERNINSKKTLNFLKKNKCDFLVSLSYDQIFKEDILSLYKNKILNCHAGYLPFYRGRNVLNWALVNGEKYFGISTHLIDKGIDTGKIILRSKYKISLNDTYETILNKAYINCPKVLIKTLNLFFSKKKINYIYQNNLKNRKFYYQKRDKRDEIINLNLSLEKIHNLIRAIAFPGPE
;
A
#
# COMPACT_ATOMS: atom_id res chain seq x y z
N ILE A 1 10.17 -18.70 12.30
CA ILE A 1 9.20 -17.91 11.53
C ILE A 1 9.15 -18.45 10.10
N GLU A 2 7.97 -18.82 9.64
CA GLU A 2 7.77 -19.31 8.27
C GLU A 2 7.75 -18.11 7.30
N ARG A 3 8.62 -18.15 6.28
CA ARG A 3 8.73 -17.06 5.31
C ARG A 3 7.63 -17.09 4.25
N ASN A 4 7.06 -18.28 3.95
CA ASN A 4 6.05 -18.41 2.91
C ASN A 4 4.65 -18.51 3.51
N ILE A 5 3.87 -17.43 3.41
CA ILE A 5 2.49 -17.39 3.92
C ILE A 5 1.60 -18.48 3.30
N ASN A 6 1.88 -18.90 2.07
CA ASN A 6 1.09 -19.88 1.34
C ASN A 6 1.57 -21.33 1.53
N SER A 7 2.54 -21.58 2.42
CA SER A 7 3.02 -22.93 2.69
C SER A 7 1.98 -23.78 3.44
N LYS A 8 2.02 -25.10 3.22
CA LYS A 8 1.18 -26.03 3.98
C LYS A 8 1.40 -25.90 5.49
N LYS A 9 2.64 -25.60 5.91
CA LYS A 9 3.00 -25.39 7.29
C LYS A 9 2.28 -24.17 7.89
N THR A 10 2.29 -23.03 7.17
CA THR A 10 1.54 -21.83 7.58
C THR A 10 0.05 -22.07 7.63
N LEU A 11 -0.51 -22.72 6.61
CA LEU A 11 -1.94 -23.06 6.57
C LEU A 11 -2.35 -23.91 7.76
N ASN A 12 -1.57 -24.96 8.10
CA ASN A 12 -1.85 -25.82 9.24
C ASN A 12 -1.73 -25.05 10.55
N PHE A 13 -0.72 -24.18 10.68
CA PHE A 13 -0.57 -23.33 11.86
C PHE A 13 -1.78 -22.42 12.05
N LEU A 14 -2.24 -21.74 10.97
CA LEU A 14 -3.39 -20.82 11.02
C LEU A 14 -4.71 -21.56 11.28
N LYS A 15 -4.87 -22.79 10.78
CA LYS A 15 -6.03 -23.62 11.09
C LYS A 15 -6.08 -24.01 12.57
N LYS A 16 -4.91 -24.32 13.15
CA LYS A 16 -4.79 -24.71 14.57
C LYS A 16 -4.92 -23.50 15.51
N ASN A 17 -4.32 -22.37 15.11
CA ASN A 17 -4.27 -21.16 15.94
C ASN A 17 -5.16 -20.09 15.29
N LYS A 18 -6.47 -20.23 15.47
CA LYS A 18 -7.45 -19.29 14.91
C LYS A 18 -7.27 -17.89 15.49
N CYS A 19 -7.24 -16.90 14.62
CA CYS A 19 -7.29 -15.48 14.98
C CYS A 19 -8.44 -14.79 14.24
N ASP A 20 -8.86 -13.65 14.76
CA ASP A 20 -9.99 -12.91 14.17
C ASP A 20 -9.63 -12.25 12.85
N PHE A 21 -8.40 -11.74 12.75
CA PHE A 21 -7.88 -11.05 11.58
C PHE A 21 -6.42 -11.40 11.33
N LEU A 22 -6.03 -11.34 10.05
CA LEU A 22 -4.62 -11.24 9.65
C LEU A 22 -4.36 -9.79 9.24
N VAL A 23 -3.20 -9.28 9.61
CA VAL A 23 -2.75 -7.94 9.20
C VAL A 23 -1.50 -8.09 8.36
N SER A 24 -1.54 -7.51 7.17
CA SER A 24 -0.41 -7.40 6.25
C SER A 24 0.11 -5.96 6.26
N LEU A 25 1.41 -5.80 6.42
CA LEU A 25 2.09 -4.52 6.37
C LEU A 25 3.45 -4.71 5.70
N SER A 26 3.68 -4.03 4.58
CA SER A 26 4.92 -4.14 3.80
C SER A 26 5.32 -5.58 3.48
N TYR A 27 4.33 -6.44 3.24
CA TYR A 27 4.55 -7.85 2.92
C TYR A 27 4.59 -8.06 1.41
N ASP A 28 5.58 -8.80 0.93
CA ASP A 28 5.93 -8.91 -0.48
C ASP A 28 5.28 -10.08 -1.23
N GLN A 29 4.54 -10.96 -0.51
CA GLN A 29 3.92 -12.13 -1.13
C GLN A 29 2.42 -11.93 -1.35
N ILE A 30 1.93 -12.50 -2.47
CA ILE A 30 0.50 -12.56 -2.78
C ILE A 30 -0.15 -13.68 -1.97
N PHE A 31 -1.25 -13.39 -1.32
CA PHE A 31 -2.06 -14.38 -0.61
C PHE A 31 -2.84 -15.24 -1.62
N LYS A 32 -2.62 -16.56 -1.59
CA LYS A 32 -3.30 -17.52 -2.48
C LYS A 32 -4.66 -17.94 -1.91
N GLU A 33 -5.43 -18.61 -2.75
CA GLU A 33 -6.81 -19.01 -2.48
C GLU A 33 -7.02 -19.69 -1.13
N ASP A 34 -6.13 -20.60 -0.73
CA ASP A 34 -6.26 -21.35 0.51
C ASP A 34 -6.29 -20.43 1.75
N ILE A 35 -5.42 -19.41 1.77
CA ILE A 35 -5.41 -18.41 2.86
C ILE A 35 -6.59 -17.47 2.74
N LEU A 36 -6.90 -17.01 1.51
CA LEU A 36 -8.02 -16.10 1.28
C LEU A 36 -9.36 -16.72 1.68
N SER A 37 -9.54 -18.01 1.41
CA SER A 37 -10.74 -18.76 1.80
C SER A 37 -10.81 -18.98 3.31
N LEU A 38 -9.67 -19.32 3.95
CA LEU A 38 -9.59 -19.53 5.40
C LEU A 38 -9.92 -18.26 6.18
N TYR A 39 -9.49 -17.09 5.67
CA TYR A 39 -9.69 -15.77 6.29
C TYR A 39 -10.50 -14.83 5.39
N LYS A 40 -11.60 -15.33 4.81
CA LYS A 40 -12.46 -14.56 3.91
C LYS A 40 -12.91 -13.24 4.55
N ASN A 41 -12.56 -12.11 3.93
CA ASN A 41 -12.82 -10.76 4.42
C ASN A 41 -12.22 -10.44 5.83
N LYS A 42 -11.15 -11.14 6.20
CA LYS A 42 -10.47 -10.97 7.49
C LYS A 42 -8.96 -10.73 7.35
N ILE A 43 -8.48 -10.48 6.14
CA ILE A 43 -7.08 -10.11 5.90
C ILE A 43 -7.05 -8.64 5.55
N LEU A 44 -6.42 -7.84 6.42
CA LEU A 44 -6.26 -6.40 6.27
C LEU A 44 -4.88 -6.09 5.71
N ASN A 45 -4.81 -5.18 4.76
CA ASN A 45 -3.55 -4.57 4.35
C ASN A 45 -3.56 -3.08 4.67
N CYS A 46 -2.41 -2.58 5.13
CA CYS A 46 -2.15 -1.15 5.23
C CYS A 46 -1.14 -0.78 4.14
N HIS A 47 -1.63 -0.05 3.16
CA HIS A 47 -0.91 0.29 1.93
C HIS A 47 -0.60 1.79 1.91
N ALA A 48 0.65 2.17 1.61
CA ALA A 48 1.10 3.55 1.54
C ALA A 48 0.74 4.23 0.20
N GLY A 49 -0.45 3.95 -0.32
CA GLY A 49 -1.01 4.51 -1.54
C GLY A 49 -2.45 4.97 -1.32
N TYR A 50 -2.88 6.01 -2.05
CA TYR A 50 -4.27 6.48 -2.03
C TYR A 50 -5.11 5.68 -3.02
N LEU A 51 -5.58 4.50 -2.58
CA LEU A 51 -6.36 3.60 -3.42
C LEU A 51 -7.65 4.28 -3.97
N PRO A 52 -8.03 3.99 -5.21
CA PRO A 52 -7.48 2.98 -6.14
C PRO A 52 -6.34 3.49 -7.03
N PHE A 53 -5.84 4.70 -6.83
CA PHE A 53 -4.94 5.38 -7.76
C PHE A 53 -3.50 4.86 -7.69
N TYR A 54 -3.01 4.49 -6.53
CA TYR A 54 -1.63 4.09 -6.28
C TYR A 54 -1.61 2.66 -5.75
N ARG A 55 -1.95 1.68 -6.60
CA ARG A 55 -1.80 0.25 -6.34
C ARG A 55 -0.40 -0.22 -6.70
N GLY A 56 0.06 -1.30 -6.09
CA GLY A 56 1.30 -1.96 -6.45
C GLY A 56 2.50 -1.55 -5.61
N ARG A 57 3.66 -1.39 -6.24
CA ARG A 57 4.94 -1.21 -5.54
C ARG A 57 5.53 0.18 -5.73
N ASN A 58 6.42 0.55 -4.81
CA ASN A 58 7.15 1.83 -4.82
C ASN A 58 6.24 3.06 -4.98
N VAL A 59 5.01 2.98 -4.48
CA VAL A 59 3.97 3.98 -4.73
C VAL A 59 4.30 5.37 -4.17
N LEU A 60 5.10 5.44 -3.12
CA LEU A 60 5.61 6.72 -2.59
C LEU A 60 6.60 7.37 -3.56
N ASN A 61 7.53 6.59 -4.14
CA ASN A 61 8.42 7.10 -5.19
C ASN A 61 7.62 7.59 -6.40
N TRP A 62 6.66 6.78 -6.86
CA TRP A 62 5.81 7.16 -7.99
C TRP A 62 4.99 8.42 -7.71
N ALA A 63 4.55 8.63 -6.47
CA ALA A 63 3.87 9.87 -6.10
C ALA A 63 4.79 11.10 -6.26
N LEU A 64 6.07 10.97 -5.89
CA LEU A 64 7.06 12.03 -6.12
C LEU A 64 7.38 12.23 -7.60
N VAL A 65 7.66 11.15 -8.34
CA VAL A 65 7.94 11.21 -9.78
C VAL A 65 6.81 11.91 -10.54
N ASN A 66 5.57 11.61 -10.17
CA ASN A 66 4.38 12.19 -10.78
C ASN A 66 4.07 13.62 -10.29
N GLY A 67 4.85 14.18 -9.38
CA GLY A 67 4.63 15.52 -8.84
C GLY A 67 3.34 15.67 -8.02
N GLU A 68 2.89 14.59 -7.38
CA GLU A 68 1.68 14.63 -6.57
C GLU A 68 1.83 15.58 -5.38
N LYS A 69 0.76 16.31 -5.09
CA LYS A 69 0.70 17.21 -3.92
C LYS A 69 0.42 16.48 -2.62
N TYR A 70 -0.02 15.23 -2.69
CA TYR A 70 -0.36 14.39 -1.56
C TYR A 70 -0.01 12.94 -1.86
N PHE A 71 0.50 12.21 -0.88
CA PHE A 71 0.45 10.76 -0.88
C PHE A 71 -0.70 10.27 0.01
N GLY A 72 -1.06 9.03 -0.12
CA GLY A 72 -2.13 8.45 0.70
C GLY A 72 -1.68 7.25 1.49
N ILE A 73 -2.43 6.94 2.54
CA ILE A 73 -2.40 5.66 3.22
C ILE A 73 -3.81 5.10 3.19
N SER A 74 -3.95 3.86 2.74
CA SER A 74 -5.23 3.17 2.65
C SER A 74 -5.17 1.85 3.40
N THR A 75 -6.20 1.56 4.19
CA THR A 75 -6.44 0.20 4.68
C THR A 75 -7.55 -0.44 3.87
N HIS A 76 -7.32 -1.67 3.45
CA HIS A 76 -8.26 -2.41 2.62
C HIS A 76 -8.25 -3.90 2.97
N LEU A 77 -9.28 -4.63 2.59
CA LEU A 77 -9.29 -6.08 2.64
C LEU A 77 -8.44 -6.63 1.49
N ILE A 78 -7.71 -7.71 1.75
CA ILE A 78 -6.98 -8.42 0.69
C ILE A 78 -7.95 -9.33 -0.05
N ASP A 79 -7.87 -9.30 -1.39
CA ASP A 79 -8.52 -10.21 -2.32
C ASP A 79 -7.50 -10.85 -3.29
N LYS A 80 -7.95 -11.44 -4.39
CA LYS A 80 -7.08 -12.11 -5.38
C LYS A 80 -6.18 -11.15 -6.18
N GLY A 81 -6.51 -9.86 -6.20
CA GLY A 81 -5.75 -8.86 -6.94
C GLY A 81 -4.74 -8.12 -6.06
N ILE A 82 -3.88 -7.32 -6.70
CA ILE A 82 -2.93 -6.48 -5.98
C ILE A 82 -3.62 -5.17 -5.62
N ASP A 83 -3.82 -4.94 -4.32
CA ASP A 83 -4.45 -3.75 -3.74
C ASP A 83 -5.84 -3.43 -4.32
N THR A 84 -6.60 -4.47 -4.72
CA THR A 84 -7.91 -4.33 -5.38
C THR A 84 -9.09 -4.46 -4.44
N GLY A 85 -8.88 -4.96 -3.24
CA GLY A 85 -9.93 -5.24 -2.27
C GLY A 85 -10.66 -4.01 -1.75
N LYS A 86 -11.72 -4.25 -1.01
CA LYS A 86 -12.59 -3.19 -0.46
C LYS A 86 -11.80 -2.29 0.49
N ILE A 87 -11.83 -0.99 0.23
CA ILE A 87 -11.16 0.00 1.07
C ILE A 87 -12.02 0.27 2.31
N ILE A 88 -11.35 0.38 3.46
CA ILE A 88 -11.98 0.65 4.76
C ILE A 88 -11.75 2.11 5.16
N LEU A 89 -10.49 2.54 5.19
CA LEU A 89 -10.10 3.92 5.46
C LEU A 89 -9.08 4.41 4.45
N ARG A 90 -9.08 5.72 4.22
CA ARG A 90 -8.06 6.44 3.44
C ARG A 90 -7.72 7.75 4.12
N SER A 91 -6.43 8.09 4.13
CA SER A 91 -5.94 9.37 4.61
C SER A 91 -4.95 9.95 3.60
N LYS A 92 -4.97 11.28 3.42
CA LYS A 92 -4.02 12.01 2.57
C LYS A 92 -3.01 12.76 3.43
N TYR A 93 -1.78 12.82 2.97
CA TYR A 93 -0.67 13.52 3.62
C TYR A 93 0.04 14.41 2.60
N LYS A 94 0.27 15.66 2.96
CA LYS A 94 0.86 16.66 2.07
C LYS A 94 2.31 16.29 1.71
N ILE A 95 2.63 16.46 0.43
CA ILE A 95 3.98 16.44 -0.12
C ILE A 95 4.36 17.90 -0.41
N SER A 96 5.46 18.36 0.15
CA SER A 96 6.05 19.67 -0.14
C SER A 96 7.10 19.57 -1.24
N LEU A 97 7.54 20.70 -1.78
CA LEU A 97 8.61 20.73 -2.77
C LEU A 97 9.94 20.18 -2.23
N ASN A 98 10.18 20.34 -0.92
CA ASN A 98 11.40 19.90 -0.26
C ASN A 98 11.32 18.43 0.22
N ASP A 99 10.17 17.76 0.06
CA ASP A 99 10.07 16.35 0.44
C ASP A 99 10.83 15.48 -0.55
N THR A 100 11.66 14.60 0.00
CA THR A 100 12.34 13.50 -0.69
C THR A 100 11.64 12.18 -0.41
N TYR A 101 12.11 11.10 -1.05
CA TYR A 101 11.61 9.76 -0.73
C TYR A 101 11.77 9.42 0.75
N GLU A 102 12.90 9.74 1.36
CA GLU A 102 13.15 9.52 2.79
C GLU A 102 12.10 10.21 3.66
N THR A 103 11.85 11.50 3.41
CA THR A 103 10.93 12.28 4.25
C THR A 103 9.49 11.78 4.15
N ILE A 104 9.01 11.41 2.95
CA ILE A 104 7.66 10.86 2.80
C ILE A 104 7.56 9.43 3.30
N LEU A 105 8.63 8.63 3.21
CA LEU A 105 8.70 7.30 3.80
C LEU A 105 8.58 7.38 5.33
N ASN A 106 9.32 8.30 5.96
CA ASN A 106 9.22 8.56 7.40
C ASN A 106 7.81 9.03 7.80
N LYS A 107 7.19 9.92 7.01
CA LYS A 107 5.77 10.28 7.20
C LYS A 107 4.85 9.07 7.11
N ALA A 108 5.10 8.15 6.18
CA ALA A 108 4.32 6.93 6.03
C ALA A 108 4.52 5.99 7.23
N TYR A 109 5.74 5.77 7.70
CA TYR A 109 6.04 4.95 8.89
C TYR A 109 5.33 5.46 10.15
N ILE A 110 5.27 6.77 10.34
CA ILE A 110 4.58 7.37 11.49
C ILE A 110 3.05 7.23 11.38
N ASN A 111 2.50 7.29 10.17
CA ASN A 111 1.06 7.38 9.98
C ASN A 111 0.37 6.07 9.61
N CYS A 112 1.07 5.10 8.99
CA CYS A 112 0.50 3.77 8.73
C CYS A 112 -0.04 3.09 10.00
N PRO A 113 0.71 3.03 11.12
CA PRO A 113 0.18 2.46 12.36
C PRO A 113 -1.06 3.18 12.87
N LYS A 114 -1.11 4.51 12.77
CA LYS A 114 -2.27 5.31 13.21
C LYS A 114 -3.53 4.99 12.40
N VAL A 115 -3.40 4.88 11.07
CA VAL A 115 -4.52 4.51 10.18
C VAL A 115 -4.95 3.07 10.42
N LEU A 116 -3.98 2.16 10.62
CA LEU A 116 -4.26 0.76 10.91
C LEU A 116 -5.01 0.59 12.24
N ILE A 117 -4.55 1.25 13.32
CA ILE A 117 -5.23 1.20 14.63
C ILE A 117 -6.66 1.75 14.51
N LYS A 118 -6.86 2.87 13.79
CA LYS A 118 -8.22 3.39 13.53
C LYS A 118 -9.07 2.35 12.82
N THR A 119 -8.51 1.63 11.85
CA THR A 119 -9.22 0.56 11.13
C THR A 119 -9.59 -0.60 12.05
N LEU A 120 -8.66 -1.07 12.86
CA LEU A 120 -8.92 -2.15 13.83
C LEU A 120 -10.02 -1.74 14.83
N ASN A 121 -10.00 -0.50 15.32
CA ASN A 121 -11.04 0.01 16.21
C ASN A 121 -12.43 0.02 15.56
N LEU A 122 -12.54 0.22 14.24
CA LEU A 122 -13.82 0.07 13.53
C LEU A 122 -14.34 -1.36 13.59
N PHE A 123 -13.48 -2.37 13.44
CA PHE A 123 -13.88 -3.77 13.56
C PHE A 123 -14.31 -4.14 14.98
N PHE A 124 -13.60 -3.66 16.00
CA PHE A 124 -13.92 -3.94 17.40
C PHE A 124 -15.13 -3.16 17.90
N SER A 125 -15.48 -2.03 17.31
CA SER A 125 -16.59 -1.19 17.75
C SER A 125 -17.97 -1.74 17.41
N LYS A 126 -18.07 -2.88 16.73
CA LYS A 126 -19.33 -3.48 16.23
C LYS A 126 -20.17 -2.53 15.35
N LYS A 127 -19.65 -1.38 14.96
CA LYS A 127 -20.31 -0.44 14.06
C LYS A 127 -20.27 -0.94 12.63
N LYS A 128 -21.28 -0.60 11.84
CA LYS A 128 -21.33 -0.91 10.40
C LYS A 128 -20.14 -0.23 9.69
N ILE A 129 -19.29 -1.02 9.03
CA ILE A 129 -18.20 -0.50 8.22
C ILE A 129 -18.71 -0.18 6.83
N ASN A 130 -18.54 1.08 6.41
CA ASN A 130 -18.89 1.51 5.05
C ASN A 130 -17.69 1.27 4.13
N TYR A 131 -17.68 0.15 3.43
CA TYR A 131 -16.65 -0.20 2.48
C TYR A 131 -16.76 0.62 1.19
N ILE A 132 -15.61 1.06 0.67
CA ILE A 132 -15.52 1.65 -0.66
C ILE A 132 -15.10 0.55 -1.66
N TYR A 133 -15.99 0.23 -2.59
CA TYR A 133 -15.74 -0.76 -3.64
C TYR A 133 -14.95 -0.11 -4.77
N GLN A 134 -13.76 -0.62 -5.05
CA GLN A 134 -12.88 -0.02 -6.04
C GLN A 134 -13.38 -0.17 -7.49
N ASN A 135 -14.21 -1.18 -7.77
CA ASN A 135 -14.80 -1.38 -9.10
C ASN A 135 -15.85 -0.31 -9.46
N ASN A 136 -16.48 0.30 -8.45
CA ASN A 136 -17.46 1.36 -8.65
C ASN A 136 -16.84 2.73 -8.94
N LEU A 137 -15.52 2.85 -8.78
CA LEU A 137 -14.79 4.06 -9.07
C LEU A 137 -14.42 4.05 -10.56
N LYS A 138 -15.25 4.73 -11.39
CA LYS A 138 -15.22 4.68 -12.86
C LYS A 138 -13.92 5.15 -13.52
N ASN A 139 -13.05 5.90 -12.84
CA ASN A 139 -11.89 6.53 -13.46
C ASN A 139 -10.57 6.22 -12.74
N ARG A 140 -9.57 5.85 -13.56
CA ARG A 140 -8.12 5.88 -13.27
C ARG A 140 -7.68 4.94 -12.15
N LYS A 141 -7.70 3.65 -12.44
CA LYS A 141 -7.02 2.63 -11.62
C LYS A 141 -5.56 2.59 -12.07
N PHE A 142 -4.67 3.16 -11.31
CA PHE A 142 -3.24 3.06 -11.60
C PHE A 142 -2.60 1.95 -10.79
N TYR A 143 -1.92 1.07 -11.49
CA TYR A 143 -1.06 0.05 -10.93
C TYR A 143 0.38 0.41 -11.26
N TYR A 144 1.22 0.48 -10.25
CA TYR A 144 2.64 0.75 -10.40
C TYR A 144 3.44 -0.51 -10.13
N GLN A 145 4.34 -0.80 -11.05
CA GLN A 145 5.29 -1.90 -10.92
C GLN A 145 6.42 -1.55 -9.96
N LYS A 146 7.19 -2.56 -9.55
CA LYS A 146 8.45 -2.32 -8.87
C LYS A 146 9.35 -1.49 -9.80
N ARG A 147 9.96 -0.44 -9.28
CA ARG A 147 10.94 0.36 -9.99
C ARG A 147 12.21 -0.45 -10.22
N ASP A 148 12.89 -0.15 -11.30
CA ASP A 148 14.19 -0.70 -11.64
C ASP A 148 15.18 0.41 -12.03
N LYS A 149 16.42 0.04 -12.35
CA LYS A 149 17.48 0.99 -12.71
C LYS A 149 17.15 1.89 -13.90
N ARG A 150 16.26 1.48 -14.80
CA ARG A 150 15.82 2.30 -15.96
C ARG A 150 14.97 3.47 -15.53
N ASP A 151 14.23 3.33 -14.43
CA ASP A 151 13.42 4.39 -13.85
C ASP A 151 14.25 5.48 -13.14
N GLU A 152 15.58 5.28 -13.03
CA GLU A 152 16.50 6.20 -12.38
C GLU A 152 17.29 7.05 -13.39
N ILE A 153 17.12 6.79 -14.69
CA ILE A 153 17.81 7.51 -15.76
C ILE A 153 17.18 8.90 -15.90
N ILE A 154 18.01 9.94 -15.71
CA ILE A 154 17.59 11.33 -15.85
C ILE A 154 17.63 11.72 -17.34
N ASN A 155 16.48 11.99 -17.92
CA ASN A 155 16.39 12.58 -19.25
C ASN A 155 16.39 14.12 -19.14
N LEU A 156 17.49 14.74 -19.55
CA LEU A 156 17.68 16.19 -19.47
C LEU A 156 16.75 17.00 -20.41
N ASN A 157 16.06 16.35 -21.33
CA ASN A 157 15.04 16.99 -22.19
C ASN A 157 13.68 17.19 -21.51
N LEU A 158 13.53 16.69 -20.26
CA LEU A 158 12.32 16.91 -19.47
C LEU A 158 12.30 18.31 -18.85
N SER A 159 11.12 18.77 -18.43
CA SER A 159 10.99 20.01 -17.68
C SER A 159 11.76 19.94 -16.36
N LEU A 160 12.24 21.07 -15.87
CA LEU A 160 12.96 21.17 -14.58
C LEU A 160 12.14 20.57 -13.44
N GLU A 161 10.83 20.76 -13.43
CA GLU A 161 9.93 20.16 -12.43
C GLU A 161 9.97 18.63 -12.46
N LYS A 162 9.92 18.03 -13.67
CA LYS A 162 10.00 16.56 -13.80
C LYS A 162 11.36 16.01 -13.38
N ILE A 163 12.42 16.71 -13.74
CA ILE A 163 13.79 16.34 -13.33
C ILE A 163 13.92 16.43 -11.80
N HIS A 164 13.49 17.54 -11.20
CA HIS A 164 13.48 17.72 -9.75
C HIS A 164 12.67 16.62 -9.04
N ASN A 165 11.47 16.31 -9.54
CA ASN A 165 10.61 15.27 -9.00
C ASN A 165 11.27 13.88 -9.07
N LEU A 166 11.95 13.57 -10.17
CA LEU A 166 12.70 12.31 -10.30
C LEU A 166 13.85 12.26 -9.29
N ILE A 167 14.68 13.30 -9.23
CA ILE A 167 15.85 13.35 -8.32
C ILE A 167 15.41 13.12 -6.87
N ARG A 168 14.40 13.83 -6.38
CA ARG A 168 13.92 13.66 -5.00
C ARG A 168 13.24 12.33 -4.74
N ALA A 169 12.73 11.67 -5.79
CA ALA A 169 12.11 10.35 -5.70
C ALA A 169 13.14 9.20 -5.62
N ILE A 170 14.32 9.39 -6.22
CA ILE A 170 15.40 8.39 -6.23
C ILE A 170 16.47 8.66 -5.17
N ALA A 171 16.36 9.79 -4.44
CA ALA A 171 17.25 10.09 -3.32
C ALA A 171 17.20 8.98 -2.26
N PHE A 172 18.31 8.91 -1.48
CA PHE A 172 18.43 7.93 -0.38
C PHE A 172 17.14 7.90 0.48
N PRO A 173 16.68 6.72 0.96
CA PRO A 173 17.31 5.40 0.86
C PRO A 173 17.17 4.69 -0.48
N GLY A 174 16.56 5.30 -1.47
CA GLY A 174 16.36 4.72 -2.80
C GLY A 174 15.43 3.51 -2.81
N PRO A 175 14.89 3.12 -3.95
CA PRO A 175 14.21 1.85 -4.09
C PRO A 175 15.25 0.73 -4.21
N GLU A 176 15.21 -0.22 -3.29
CA GLU A 176 15.95 -1.47 -3.38
C GLU A 176 15.41 -2.37 -4.50
#